data_13d5df6136d9a7eef037e492876b9382
#
_entry.id   13d5df6136d9a7eef037e492876b9382
#
_cell.length_a   1.000
_cell.length_b   1.000
_cell.length_c   1.000
_cell.angle_alpha   90.00
_cell.angle_beta   90.00
_cell.angle_gamma   90.00
#
_symmetry.space_group_name_H-M   'P 1'
#
loop_
_entity.id
_entity.type
_entity.pdbx_description
1 polymer ?
#
loop_
_entity_poly.entity_id
_entity_poly.type
_entity_poly.pdbx_seq_one_letter_code
_entity_poly.pdbx_strand_id
1 'polypeptide(L)'
;MSTSRVGLWDSKYAGNPERQMYADPLSAELAGEWLRRDDIVTVEDWGCGFGGFSAYLGDWQSYVGVDGSASPHADVRADLVSYTSQADAIHLRHVLEHNPDWRKILSNVLVSFRKRAVVTIFTPFSEVEQILAKYPNFLGTGATMVDISLSKNDVDQIVADRLGVYKIEKEIKSNTQYGKEYIYFLSI
;
A
#
# COMPACT_ATOMS: atom_id res chain seq x y z
N MET A 1 8.50 -7.42 -20.16
CA MET A 1 7.04 -7.55 -20.17
C MET A 1 6.60 -7.57 -18.72
N SER A 2 5.81 -6.56 -18.28
CA SER A 2 5.21 -6.59 -16.94
C SER A 2 4.19 -7.72 -16.91
N THR A 3 4.32 -8.64 -15.94
CA THR A 3 3.30 -9.67 -15.71
C THR A 3 2.34 -9.11 -14.68
N SER A 4 1.09 -8.89 -15.07
CA SER A 4 0.02 -8.52 -14.14
C SER A 4 0.03 -9.45 -12.92
N ARG A 5 -0.10 -8.87 -11.73
CA ARG A 5 -0.18 -9.61 -10.46
C ARG A 5 -1.62 -9.73 -9.94
N VAL A 6 -2.57 -9.35 -10.77
CA VAL A 6 -4.00 -9.59 -10.49
C VAL A 6 -4.24 -11.07 -10.25
N GLY A 7 -4.89 -11.39 -9.15
CA GLY A 7 -5.20 -12.75 -8.75
C GLY A 7 -4.10 -13.51 -8.00
N LEU A 8 -2.88 -12.96 -7.88
CA LEU A 8 -1.79 -13.64 -7.14
C LEU A 8 -2.17 -13.97 -5.68
N TRP A 9 -2.99 -13.15 -5.07
CA TRP A 9 -3.41 -13.23 -3.67
C TRP A 9 -4.82 -13.81 -3.48
N ASP A 10 -5.49 -14.25 -4.56
CA ASP A 10 -6.89 -14.71 -4.51
C ASP A 10 -7.11 -15.78 -3.43
N SER A 11 -6.27 -16.82 -3.40
CA SER A 11 -6.43 -17.92 -2.44
C SER A 11 -6.23 -17.50 -0.98
N LYS A 12 -5.58 -16.37 -0.73
CA LYS A 12 -5.37 -15.83 0.63
C LYS A 12 -6.59 -15.05 1.11
N TYR A 13 -7.20 -14.27 0.22
CA TYR A 13 -8.24 -13.32 0.61
C TYR A 13 -9.65 -13.77 0.24
N ALA A 14 -9.83 -14.55 -0.85
CA ALA A 14 -11.13 -15.04 -1.26
C ALA A 14 -11.80 -15.88 -0.18
N GLY A 15 -13.06 -15.60 0.09
CA GLY A 15 -13.86 -16.35 1.06
C GLY A 15 -13.63 -15.99 2.52
N ASN A 16 -12.81 -15.00 2.85
CA ASN A 16 -12.70 -14.49 4.22
C ASN A 16 -13.59 -13.24 4.40
N PRO A 17 -14.77 -13.38 5.02
CA PRO A 17 -15.71 -12.27 5.18
C PRO A 17 -15.31 -11.30 6.31
N GLU A 18 -14.40 -11.68 7.18
CA GLU A 18 -14.01 -10.86 8.32
C GLU A 18 -12.95 -9.83 7.93
N ARG A 19 -13.19 -8.56 8.31
CA ARG A 19 -12.20 -7.51 8.19
C ARG A 19 -11.17 -7.65 9.31
N GLN A 20 -9.90 -7.69 8.95
CA GLN A 20 -8.82 -7.78 9.92
C GLN A 20 -7.55 -7.08 9.42
N MET A 21 -6.77 -6.53 10.35
CA MET A 21 -5.44 -6.05 10.01
C MET A 21 -4.47 -7.22 9.88
N TYR A 22 -3.61 -7.10 8.88
CA TYR A 22 -2.48 -8.00 8.71
C TYR A 22 -1.27 -7.43 9.46
N ALA A 23 -0.59 -8.27 10.26
CA ALA A 23 0.56 -7.91 11.09
C ALA A 23 0.27 -6.84 12.18
N ASP A 24 1.29 -6.10 12.60
CA ASP A 24 1.19 -5.08 13.66
C ASP A 24 0.29 -3.91 13.21
N PRO A 25 -0.70 -3.51 14.02
CA PRO A 25 -1.61 -2.43 13.65
C PRO A 25 -1.01 -1.02 13.77
N LEU A 26 0.14 -0.84 14.42
CA LEU A 26 0.66 0.48 14.78
C LEU A 26 0.79 1.43 13.57
N SER A 27 1.27 0.93 12.43
CA SER A 27 1.37 1.77 11.22
C SER A 27 0.00 2.17 10.68
N ALA A 28 -1.01 1.29 10.80
CA ALA A 28 -2.39 1.58 10.41
C ALA A 28 -3.04 2.59 11.36
N GLU A 29 -2.77 2.50 12.67
CA GLU A 29 -3.22 3.49 13.66
C GLU A 29 -2.66 4.88 13.33
N LEU A 30 -1.36 4.99 13.10
CA LEU A 30 -0.70 6.25 12.71
C LEU A 30 -1.23 6.78 11.36
N ALA A 31 -1.48 5.89 10.40
CA ALA A 31 -2.08 6.28 9.13
C ALA A 31 -3.52 6.81 9.32
N GLY A 32 -4.31 6.13 10.14
CA GLY A 32 -5.66 6.57 10.49
C GLY A 32 -5.65 7.94 11.18
N GLU A 33 -4.76 8.18 12.14
CA GLU A 33 -4.60 9.49 12.79
C GLU A 33 -4.26 10.59 11.77
N TRP A 34 -3.38 10.30 10.80
CA TRP A 34 -3.02 11.25 9.75
C TRP A 34 -4.15 11.55 8.78
N LEU A 35 -4.98 10.54 8.45
CA LEU A 35 -6.06 10.63 7.47
C LEU A 35 -7.41 11.07 8.08
N ARG A 36 -7.64 10.98 9.40
CA ARG A 36 -8.87 11.44 10.07
C ARG A 36 -8.88 12.96 10.18
N ARG A 37 -9.24 13.61 9.08
CA ARG A 37 -9.39 15.07 8.98
C ARG A 37 -10.78 15.39 8.45
N ASP A 38 -11.39 16.46 8.94
CA ASP A 38 -12.75 16.86 8.58
C ASP A 38 -12.93 17.15 7.08
N ASP A 39 -11.83 17.54 6.42
CA ASP A 39 -11.81 17.83 4.99
C ASP A 39 -11.57 16.59 4.11
N ILE A 40 -11.28 15.41 4.69
CA ILE A 40 -11.09 14.15 3.97
C ILE A 40 -12.37 13.33 4.06
N VAL A 41 -13.08 13.20 2.93
CA VAL A 41 -14.37 12.49 2.84
C VAL A 41 -14.16 11.09 2.23
N THR A 42 -13.31 10.96 1.21
CA THR A 42 -13.07 9.68 0.52
C THR A 42 -11.66 9.18 0.79
N VAL A 43 -11.55 7.93 1.26
CA VAL A 43 -10.27 7.26 1.49
C VAL A 43 -10.25 5.95 0.71
N GLU A 44 -9.32 5.84 -0.22
CA GLU A 44 -9.04 4.58 -0.92
C GLU A 44 -7.89 3.83 -0.22
N ASP A 45 -8.11 2.54 0.01
CA ASP A 45 -7.13 1.60 0.58
C ASP A 45 -6.61 0.70 -0.54
N TRP A 46 -5.45 1.03 -1.09
CA TRP A 46 -4.84 0.33 -2.22
C TRP A 46 -4.02 -0.88 -1.76
N GLY A 47 -4.41 -2.06 -2.23
CA GLY A 47 -3.93 -3.33 -1.69
C GLY A 47 -4.64 -3.67 -0.38
N CYS A 48 -5.96 -3.46 -0.34
CA CYS A 48 -6.76 -3.52 0.88
C CYS A 48 -6.77 -4.90 1.57
N GLY A 49 -6.47 -5.99 0.85
CA GLY A 49 -6.41 -7.34 1.37
C GLY A 49 -7.67 -7.72 2.17
N PHE A 50 -7.54 -7.85 3.49
CA PHE A 50 -8.67 -8.15 4.40
C PHE A 50 -9.50 -6.93 4.80
N GLY A 51 -9.26 -5.73 4.25
CA GLY A 51 -10.05 -4.52 4.49
C GLY A 51 -9.99 -3.96 5.91
N GLY A 52 -9.01 -4.39 6.73
CA GLY A 52 -8.92 -4.02 8.14
C GLY A 52 -8.65 -2.54 8.39
N PHE A 53 -8.06 -1.83 7.44
CA PHE A 53 -7.78 -0.41 7.59
C PHE A 53 -9.05 0.44 7.78
N SER A 54 -10.19 0.00 7.28
CA SER A 54 -11.47 0.69 7.47
C SER A 54 -11.81 1.00 8.94
N ALA A 55 -11.32 0.20 9.90
CA ALA A 55 -11.56 0.40 11.34
C ALA A 55 -10.81 1.61 11.92
N TYR A 56 -9.85 2.19 11.20
CA TYR A 56 -9.06 3.35 11.64
C TYR A 56 -9.53 4.66 11.05
N LEU A 57 -10.62 4.66 10.28
CA LEU A 57 -11.22 5.85 9.70
C LEU A 57 -12.31 6.44 10.61
N GLY A 58 -12.67 7.69 10.38
CA GLY A 58 -13.81 8.33 11.03
C GLY A 58 -15.13 7.95 10.37
N ASP A 59 -16.21 7.97 11.14
CA ASP A 59 -17.56 7.59 10.66
C ASP A 59 -18.08 8.46 9.50
N TRP A 60 -17.51 9.65 9.30
CA TRP A 60 -17.83 10.55 8.19
C TRP A 60 -17.05 10.23 6.90
N GLN A 61 -16.08 9.34 6.97
CA GLN A 61 -15.22 9.00 5.83
C GLN A 61 -15.76 7.78 5.08
N SER A 62 -15.85 7.90 3.77
CA SER A 62 -16.17 6.78 2.88
C SER A 62 -14.91 5.98 2.59
N TYR A 63 -14.92 4.71 2.96
CA TYR A 63 -13.86 3.75 2.64
C TYR A 63 -14.12 3.08 1.32
N VAL A 64 -13.10 2.97 0.47
CA VAL A 64 -13.11 2.20 -0.78
C VAL A 64 -11.89 1.28 -0.81
N GLY A 65 -12.10 -0.02 -0.72
CA GLY A 65 -11.04 -1.02 -0.89
C GLY A 65 -10.69 -1.23 -2.36
N VAL A 66 -9.42 -1.12 -2.71
CA VAL A 66 -8.90 -1.40 -4.06
C VAL A 66 -7.87 -2.52 -3.97
N ASP A 67 -8.06 -3.63 -4.71
CA ASP A 67 -7.12 -4.76 -4.69
C ASP A 67 -7.10 -5.49 -6.04
N GLY A 68 -5.97 -6.10 -6.37
CA GLY A 68 -5.86 -7.00 -7.52
C GLY A 68 -6.42 -8.41 -7.27
N SER A 69 -6.68 -8.77 -6.02
CA SER A 69 -7.19 -10.09 -5.62
C SER A 69 -8.73 -10.14 -5.61
N ALA A 70 -9.26 -11.36 -5.48
CA ALA A 70 -10.69 -11.61 -5.26
C ALA A 70 -11.08 -11.43 -3.77
N SER A 71 -10.54 -10.43 -3.10
CA SER A 71 -10.94 -10.08 -1.74
C SER A 71 -12.41 -9.66 -1.70
N PRO A 72 -13.23 -10.16 -0.74
CA PRO A 72 -14.58 -9.67 -0.55
C PRO A 72 -14.65 -8.23 -0.03
N HIS A 73 -13.52 -7.65 0.34
CA HIS A 73 -13.38 -6.28 0.85
C HIS A 73 -12.87 -5.30 -0.21
N ALA A 74 -12.59 -5.78 -1.44
CA ALA A 74 -12.25 -4.94 -2.57
C ALA A 74 -13.51 -4.46 -3.27
N ASP A 75 -13.84 -3.19 -3.11
CA ASP A 75 -14.92 -2.54 -3.85
C ASP A 75 -14.54 -2.37 -5.33
N VAL A 76 -13.22 -2.21 -5.59
CA VAL A 76 -12.65 -2.11 -6.92
C VAL A 76 -11.56 -3.17 -7.09
N ARG A 77 -11.75 -4.08 -8.04
CA ARG A 77 -10.70 -5.03 -8.42
C ARG A 77 -9.86 -4.46 -9.55
N ALA A 78 -8.62 -4.08 -9.25
CA ALA A 78 -7.74 -3.41 -10.22
C ALA A 78 -6.26 -3.78 -10.06
N ASP A 79 -5.53 -3.72 -11.18
CA ASP A 79 -4.07 -3.76 -11.17
C ASP A 79 -3.52 -2.37 -10.84
N LEU A 80 -2.88 -2.21 -9.69
CA LEU A 80 -2.35 -0.93 -9.21
C LEU A 80 -1.26 -0.35 -10.13
N VAL A 81 -0.65 -1.17 -11.00
CA VAL A 81 0.30 -0.68 -12.01
C VAL A 81 -0.38 0.21 -13.05
N SER A 82 -1.66 0.00 -13.30
CA SER A 82 -2.45 0.78 -14.27
C SER A 82 -3.60 1.59 -13.65
N TYR A 83 -3.88 1.39 -12.36
CA TYR A 83 -4.97 2.06 -11.67
C TYR A 83 -4.59 3.49 -11.27
N THR A 84 -5.50 4.41 -11.47
CA THR A 84 -5.45 5.79 -10.95
C THR A 84 -6.86 6.22 -10.52
N SER A 85 -6.94 7.17 -9.60
CA SER A 85 -8.21 7.69 -9.08
C SER A 85 -8.13 9.19 -8.79
N GLN A 86 -9.12 9.72 -8.09
CA GLN A 86 -9.19 11.10 -7.61
C GLN A 86 -9.78 11.13 -6.18
N ALA A 87 -9.25 10.29 -5.29
CA ALA A 87 -9.69 10.26 -3.89
C ALA A 87 -9.15 11.46 -3.10
N ASP A 88 -9.83 11.84 -2.02
CA ASP A 88 -9.27 12.82 -1.09
C ASP A 88 -7.99 12.28 -0.45
N ALA A 89 -8.01 11.01 -0.07
CA ALA A 89 -6.84 10.36 0.50
C ALA A 89 -6.63 8.93 0.00
N ILE A 90 -5.37 8.49 0.04
CA ILE A 90 -4.96 7.12 -0.29
C ILE A 90 -4.13 6.55 0.87
N HIS A 91 -4.48 5.33 1.26
CA HIS A 91 -3.65 4.46 2.09
C HIS A 91 -3.06 3.34 1.23
N LEU A 92 -1.77 3.10 1.35
CA LEU A 92 -1.08 1.99 0.67
C LEU A 92 -0.10 1.36 1.66
N ARG A 93 -0.33 0.10 2.03
CA ARG A 93 0.48 -0.58 3.02
C ARG A 93 0.89 -1.97 2.57
N HIS A 94 2.20 -2.25 2.63
CA HIS A 94 2.80 -3.55 2.30
C HIS A 94 2.47 -4.04 0.87
N VAL A 95 2.57 -3.13 -0.10
CA VAL A 95 2.28 -3.39 -1.51
C VAL A 95 3.51 -3.26 -2.39
N LEU A 96 4.26 -2.17 -2.21
CA LEU A 96 5.36 -1.82 -3.13
C LEU A 96 6.44 -2.89 -3.14
N GLU A 97 6.80 -3.40 -1.98
CA GLU A 97 7.87 -4.39 -1.78
C GLU A 97 7.57 -5.77 -2.40
N HIS A 98 6.32 -6.03 -2.76
CA HIS A 98 5.93 -7.25 -3.45
C HIS A 98 5.81 -7.08 -4.96
N ASN A 99 6.00 -5.86 -5.48
CA ASN A 99 5.74 -5.53 -6.88
C ASN A 99 7.01 -5.02 -7.60
N PRO A 100 7.53 -5.71 -8.61
CA PRO A 100 8.66 -5.22 -9.40
C PRO A 100 8.37 -3.88 -10.09
N ASP A 101 7.12 -3.59 -10.40
CA ASP A 101 6.67 -2.31 -10.99
C ASP A 101 6.29 -1.26 -9.92
N TRP A 102 6.84 -1.35 -8.71
CA TRP A 102 6.51 -0.50 -7.58
C TRP A 102 6.66 1.00 -7.86
N ARG A 103 7.61 1.39 -8.72
CA ARG A 103 7.81 2.79 -9.13
C ARG A 103 6.56 3.34 -9.81
N LYS A 104 5.94 2.51 -10.66
CA LYS A 104 4.71 2.90 -11.34
C LYS A 104 3.53 2.98 -10.38
N ILE A 105 3.43 2.03 -9.43
CA ILE A 105 2.40 2.06 -8.39
C ILE A 105 2.54 3.32 -7.52
N LEU A 106 3.75 3.63 -7.05
CA LEU A 106 4.01 4.85 -6.27
C LEU A 106 3.67 6.11 -7.05
N SER A 107 4.05 6.18 -8.34
CA SER A 107 3.69 7.30 -9.20
C SER A 107 2.17 7.43 -9.37
N ASN A 108 1.45 6.30 -9.50
CA ASN A 108 -0.02 6.30 -9.59
C ASN A 108 -0.66 6.80 -8.28
N VAL A 109 -0.14 6.42 -7.11
CA VAL A 109 -0.58 6.99 -5.81
C VAL A 109 -0.43 8.50 -5.83
N LEU A 110 0.76 9.01 -6.22
CA LEU A 110 1.06 10.44 -6.18
C LEU A 110 0.18 11.30 -7.09
N VAL A 111 -0.34 10.75 -8.18
CA VAL A 111 -1.24 11.48 -9.08
C VAL A 111 -2.72 11.30 -8.72
N SER A 112 -3.04 10.39 -7.82
CA SER A 112 -4.42 9.99 -7.51
C SER A 112 -4.97 10.62 -6.24
N PHE A 113 -4.15 10.94 -5.22
CA PHE A 113 -4.66 11.63 -4.04
C PHE A 113 -4.75 13.14 -4.27
N ARG A 114 -5.77 13.76 -3.66
CA ARG A 114 -6.03 15.20 -3.76
C ARG A 114 -5.58 15.99 -2.53
N LYS A 115 -5.47 15.34 -1.37
CA LYS A 115 -5.14 16.01 -0.09
C LYS A 115 -4.05 15.28 0.68
N ARG A 116 -4.20 13.97 0.91
CA ARG A 116 -3.25 13.20 1.72
C ARG A 116 -3.04 11.79 1.19
N ALA A 117 -1.85 11.25 1.44
CA ALA A 117 -1.62 9.82 1.30
C ALA A 117 -0.71 9.29 2.40
N VAL A 118 -0.81 8.00 2.67
CA VAL A 118 0.12 7.27 3.53
C VAL A 118 0.63 6.07 2.77
N VAL A 119 1.95 5.94 2.69
CA VAL A 119 2.62 4.78 2.10
C VAL A 119 3.47 4.12 3.16
N THR A 120 3.21 2.84 3.43
CA THR A 120 3.95 2.05 4.43
C THR A 120 4.67 0.89 3.77
N ILE A 121 5.97 0.76 4.05
CA ILE A 121 6.88 -0.23 3.50
C ILE A 121 7.51 -0.99 4.68
N PHE A 122 7.55 -2.34 4.63
CA PHE A 122 8.11 -3.15 5.73
C PHE A 122 9.48 -3.75 5.43
N THR A 123 9.96 -3.66 4.19
CA THR A 123 11.33 -4.08 3.86
C THR A 123 12.33 -2.95 4.13
N PRO A 124 13.57 -3.27 4.56
CA PRO A 124 14.60 -2.25 4.69
C PRO A 124 14.91 -1.61 3.34
N PHE A 125 15.25 -0.34 3.35
CA PHE A 125 15.75 0.36 2.17
C PHE A 125 17.20 -0.03 1.85
N SER A 126 17.58 0.11 0.59
CA SER A 126 18.95 -0.05 0.10
C SER A 126 19.34 1.13 -0.82
N GLU A 127 20.62 1.23 -1.14
CA GLU A 127 21.09 2.20 -2.15
C GLU A 127 20.63 1.83 -3.55
N VAL A 128 20.65 0.51 -3.86
CA VAL A 128 20.20 -0.06 -5.12
C VAL A 128 19.17 -1.12 -4.82
N GLU A 129 18.08 -1.15 -5.58
CA GLU A 129 17.04 -2.17 -5.45
C GLU A 129 17.60 -3.59 -5.47
N GLN A 130 17.13 -4.42 -4.56
CA GLN A 130 17.52 -5.83 -4.48
C GLN A 130 16.38 -6.71 -3.98
N ILE A 131 16.38 -7.96 -4.42
CA ILE A 131 15.43 -8.96 -3.93
C ILE A 131 15.99 -9.56 -2.64
N LEU A 132 15.25 -9.40 -1.53
CA LEU A 132 15.60 -9.94 -0.20
C LEU A 132 15.14 -11.39 -0.04
N ALA A 133 13.94 -11.71 -0.56
CA ALA A 133 13.36 -13.04 -0.48
C ALA A 133 12.58 -13.38 -1.74
N LYS A 134 12.49 -14.70 -2.04
CA LYS A 134 11.68 -15.25 -3.13
C LYS A 134 10.82 -16.38 -2.60
N TYR A 135 9.56 -16.39 -2.97
CA TYR A 135 8.58 -17.41 -2.58
C TYR A 135 8.03 -18.06 -3.86
N PRO A 136 8.70 -19.12 -4.37
CA PRO A 136 8.27 -19.80 -5.60
C PRO A 136 6.94 -20.51 -5.38
N ASN A 137 6.16 -20.61 -6.44
CA ASN A 137 4.81 -21.21 -6.40
C ASN A 137 3.93 -20.62 -5.30
N PHE A 138 3.99 -19.29 -5.14
CA PHE A 138 3.29 -18.60 -4.06
C PHE A 138 1.80 -18.93 -4.06
N LEU A 139 1.30 -19.40 -2.91
CA LEU A 139 -0.09 -19.82 -2.73
C LEU A 139 -0.60 -20.81 -3.79
N GLY A 140 0.27 -21.62 -4.38
CA GLY A 140 -0.08 -22.61 -5.41
C GLY A 140 -0.40 -22.03 -6.79
N THR A 141 -0.09 -20.76 -7.04
CA THR A 141 -0.42 -20.06 -8.29
C THR A 141 0.55 -20.34 -9.45
N GLY A 142 1.68 -21.01 -9.17
CA GLY A 142 2.78 -21.16 -10.11
C GLY A 142 3.66 -19.90 -10.25
N ALA A 143 3.22 -18.76 -9.70
CA ALA A 143 3.99 -17.51 -9.73
C ALA A 143 4.98 -17.43 -8.56
N THR A 144 6.00 -16.57 -8.69
CA THR A 144 6.94 -16.25 -7.62
C THR A 144 6.60 -14.90 -7.02
N MET A 145 6.32 -14.85 -5.72
CA MET A 145 6.25 -13.62 -4.96
C MET A 145 7.66 -13.27 -4.46
N VAL A 146 7.95 -11.99 -4.32
CA VAL A 146 9.24 -11.48 -3.87
C VAL A 146 9.06 -10.45 -2.77
N ASP A 147 10.07 -10.32 -1.91
CA ASP A 147 10.27 -9.15 -1.07
C ASP A 147 11.43 -8.34 -1.65
N ILE A 148 11.16 -7.09 -1.96
CA ILE A 148 12.11 -6.17 -2.59
C ILE A 148 12.54 -5.14 -1.55
N SER A 149 13.85 -4.97 -1.36
CA SER A 149 14.42 -3.79 -0.76
C SER A 149 14.41 -2.69 -1.80
N LEU A 150 13.59 -1.67 -1.57
CA LEU A 150 13.43 -0.56 -2.51
C LEU A 150 14.65 0.36 -2.41
N SER A 151 15.03 0.98 -3.54
CA SER A 151 16.00 2.06 -3.53
C SER A 151 15.41 3.29 -2.81
N LYS A 152 16.03 3.70 -1.69
CA LYS A 152 15.59 4.89 -0.93
C LYS A 152 15.62 6.14 -1.80
N ASN A 153 16.71 6.29 -2.58
CA ASN A 153 16.87 7.44 -3.47
C ASN A 153 15.76 7.51 -4.52
N ASP A 154 15.37 6.36 -5.11
CA ASP A 154 14.32 6.34 -6.12
C ASP A 154 12.94 6.68 -5.51
N VAL A 155 12.65 6.15 -4.32
CA VAL A 155 11.40 6.49 -3.62
C VAL A 155 11.34 7.98 -3.33
N ASP A 156 12.41 8.55 -2.78
CA ASP A 156 12.49 9.98 -2.46
C ASP A 156 12.42 10.86 -3.71
N GLN A 157 13.08 10.46 -4.80
CA GLN A 157 13.04 11.19 -6.05
C GLN A 157 11.63 11.21 -6.65
N ILE A 158 10.95 10.04 -6.70
CA ILE A 158 9.58 9.94 -7.23
C ILE A 158 8.63 10.84 -6.42
N VAL A 159 8.78 10.88 -5.08
CA VAL A 159 7.96 11.75 -4.24
C VAL A 159 8.29 13.23 -4.49
N ALA A 160 9.59 13.58 -4.60
CA ALA A 160 10.04 14.94 -4.83
C ALA A 160 9.63 15.50 -6.21
N ASP A 161 9.55 14.64 -7.23
CA ASP A 161 9.14 15.02 -8.58
C ASP A 161 7.66 15.46 -8.65
N ARG A 162 6.85 15.13 -7.64
CA ARG A 162 5.48 15.60 -7.53
C ARG A 162 5.43 16.97 -6.87
N LEU A 163 5.26 18.00 -7.69
CA LEU A 163 5.19 19.41 -7.22
C LEU A 163 4.08 19.59 -6.17
N GLY A 164 4.40 20.31 -5.09
CA GLY A 164 3.47 20.65 -4.02
C GLY A 164 3.24 19.56 -2.99
N VAL A 165 3.90 18.40 -3.08
CA VAL A 165 3.79 17.35 -2.06
C VAL A 165 4.77 17.61 -0.92
N TYR A 166 4.25 17.67 0.29
CA TYR A 166 5.01 17.64 1.53
C TYR A 166 5.13 16.21 2.04
N LYS A 167 6.32 15.86 2.53
CA LYS A 167 6.65 14.53 3.03
C LYS A 167 7.11 14.58 4.48
N ILE A 168 6.53 13.74 5.33
CA ILE A 168 7.05 13.39 6.66
C ILE A 168 7.36 11.91 6.65
N GLU A 169 8.57 11.53 7.05
CA GLU A 169 8.97 10.13 7.18
C GLU A 169 9.01 9.70 8.65
N LYS A 170 8.60 8.48 8.91
CA LYS A 170 8.70 7.85 10.23
C LYS A 170 9.15 6.40 10.09
N GLU A 171 10.15 6.00 10.86
CA GLU A 171 10.52 4.60 11.07
C GLU A 171 9.90 4.15 12.40
N ILE A 172 9.29 2.97 12.40
CA ILE A 172 8.76 2.34 13.61
C ILE A 172 9.28 0.90 13.74
N LYS A 173 9.38 0.40 14.97
CA LYS A 173 9.54 -1.02 15.21
C LYS A 173 8.20 -1.72 14.99
N SER A 174 8.24 -2.90 14.37
CA SER A 174 7.05 -3.71 14.11
C SER A 174 7.37 -5.20 14.24
N ASN A 175 6.34 -6.03 14.28
CA ASN A 175 6.47 -7.49 14.28
C ASN A 175 6.49 -8.07 12.85
N THR A 176 6.78 -7.26 11.85
CA THR A 176 6.99 -7.73 10.49
C THR A 176 8.28 -8.56 10.38
N GLN A 177 8.41 -9.30 9.29
CA GLN A 177 9.58 -10.17 9.04
C GLN A 177 10.93 -9.44 9.19
N TYR A 178 10.98 -8.13 8.89
CA TYR A 178 12.20 -7.33 8.98
C TYR A 178 12.27 -6.44 10.22
N GLY A 179 11.30 -6.54 11.14
CA GLY A 179 11.30 -5.88 12.45
C GLY A 179 11.03 -4.37 12.42
N LYS A 180 10.77 -3.79 11.26
CA LYS A 180 10.53 -2.37 11.07
C LYS A 180 9.51 -2.09 9.99
N GLU A 181 8.90 -0.90 10.06
CA GLU A 181 8.14 -0.29 8.99
C GLU A 181 8.58 1.16 8.77
N TYR A 182 8.54 1.59 7.52
CA TYR A 182 8.84 2.96 7.07
C TYR A 182 7.57 3.57 6.54
N ILE A 183 7.16 4.70 7.10
CA ILE A 183 5.89 5.35 6.80
C ILE A 183 6.18 6.70 6.17
N TYR A 184 5.61 6.93 5.00
CA TYR A 184 5.58 8.22 4.31
C TYR A 184 4.19 8.83 4.48
N PHE A 185 4.12 9.92 5.21
CA PHE A 185 2.94 10.77 5.31
C PHE A 185 3.06 11.88 4.28
N LEU A 186 2.16 11.90 3.33
CA LEU A 186 2.18 12.83 2.19
C LEU A 186 0.95 13.75 2.24
N SER A 187 1.15 15.04 1.90
CA SER A 187 0.06 16.02 1.78
C SER A 187 0.35 17.03 0.68
N ILE A 188 -0.71 17.61 0.10
CA ILE A 188 -0.67 18.72 -0.85
C ILE A 188 -1.12 19.98 -0.13
#